data_e472ce9a9318f369c9b16440b0eaec4a
#
_entry.id   e472ce9a9318f369c9b16440b0eaec4a
#
_cell.length_a   1.000
_cell.length_b   1.000
_cell.length_c   1.000
_cell.angle_alpha   90.00
_cell.angle_beta   90.00
_cell.angle_gamma   90.00
#
_symmetry.space_group_name_H-M   'P 1'
#
loop_
_entity.id
_entity.type
_entity.pdbx_description
1 polymer ?
#
loop_
_entity_poly.entity_id
_entity_poly.type
_entity_poly.pdbx_seq_one_letter_code
_entity_poly.pdbx_strand_id
1 'polypeptide(L)'
;VLAVGMTAQAGISAVQLGLPAVAPEIRDEYGLSLAATGALLAASTVGIIATLLAWGALADRIGERAVIGIGLSGAAGALALASLSDTAVGLGACLVLAGAFGSSANAASGRAVVAWFGPRQRGFALGLRHMSTPLGGAVAAALLPLAVHAGGLSAALLALAGACLVGALAAGLGLRRPDAPAAAVDDPPPTAGPLRDPAIWRLSLGTASVVLAQISLLSFLALYLHEERGWSVGAAALTLAVVQVGGAVARVAAGAWSDRVGSRLGPLRLLAASGAATLGLAAAVLGGPDGLAAAALVVAGVLTMAGNGVSFAAAAEMAGAGRVGTALGLQNTILFVAVALAPPLFGGAVGLLSWPAAFGLAALCPLVGWWVLGPLAARERRPGAAAGSP
;
A
#
# COMPACT_ATOMS: atom_id res chain seq x y z
N VAL A 1 6.57 -17.34 -9.29
CA VAL A 1 5.54 -16.30 -9.49
C VAL A 1 5.52 -15.30 -8.33
N LEU A 2 5.43 -15.77 -7.05
CA LEU A 2 5.36 -14.88 -5.89
C LEU A 2 6.60 -13.98 -5.78
N ALA A 3 7.81 -14.57 -5.82
CA ALA A 3 9.07 -13.80 -5.79
C ALA A 3 9.15 -12.79 -6.94
N VAL A 4 8.73 -13.18 -8.15
CA VAL A 4 8.67 -12.27 -9.30
C VAL A 4 7.71 -11.10 -9.07
N GLY A 5 6.50 -11.38 -8.56
CA GLY A 5 5.55 -10.34 -8.19
C GLY A 5 6.07 -9.42 -7.09
N MET A 6 6.81 -9.96 -6.12
CA MET A 6 7.47 -9.19 -5.07
C MET A 6 8.59 -8.29 -5.62
N THR A 7 9.43 -8.80 -6.54
CA THR A 7 10.48 -8.02 -7.20
C THR A 7 9.88 -6.87 -8.00
N ALA A 8 8.84 -7.12 -8.80
CA ALA A 8 8.13 -6.10 -9.54
C ALA A 8 7.52 -5.02 -8.61
N GLN A 9 6.91 -5.44 -7.51
CA GLN A 9 6.35 -4.53 -6.51
C GLN A 9 7.43 -3.73 -5.79
N ALA A 10 8.55 -4.35 -5.43
CA ALA A 10 9.67 -3.68 -4.77
C ALA A 10 10.26 -2.57 -5.64
N GLY A 11 10.36 -2.76 -6.97
CA GLY A 11 10.85 -1.76 -7.91
C GLY A 11 10.05 -0.44 -7.84
N ILE A 12 8.73 -0.50 -7.96
CA ILE A 12 7.92 0.73 -7.86
C ILE A 12 7.84 1.27 -6.43
N SER A 13 7.89 0.40 -5.42
CA SER A 13 7.92 0.84 -4.02
C SER A 13 9.22 1.56 -3.67
N ALA A 14 10.33 1.21 -4.32
CA ALA A 14 11.60 1.94 -4.22
C ALA A 14 11.46 3.38 -4.71
N VAL A 15 10.72 3.61 -5.78
CA VAL A 15 10.42 4.98 -6.27
C VAL A 15 9.59 5.76 -5.25
N GLN A 16 8.50 5.17 -4.75
CA GLN A 16 7.57 5.86 -3.87
C GLN A 16 8.14 6.16 -2.47
N LEU A 17 8.83 5.19 -1.89
CA LEU A 17 9.30 5.24 -0.51
C LEU A 17 10.80 5.57 -0.40
N GLY A 18 11.54 5.51 -1.51
CA GLY A 18 12.96 5.83 -1.54
C GLY A 18 13.24 7.30 -1.83
N LEU A 19 12.47 7.94 -2.72
CA LEU A 19 12.68 9.37 -3.05
C LEU A 19 12.74 10.31 -1.84
N PRO A 20 11.95 10.15 -0.77
CA PRO A 20 12.10 10.98 0.41
C PRO A 20 13.49 10.92 1.07
N ALA A 21 14.25 9.86 0.87
CA ALA A 21 15.61 9.73 1.43
C ALA A 21 16.63 10.65 0.73
N VAL A 22 16.31 11.15 -0.45
CA VAL A 22 17.13 12.10 -1.22
C VAL A 22 16.43 13.46 -1.42
N ALA A 23 15.44 13.74 -0.57
CA ALA A 23 14.71 15.00 -0.59
C ALA A 23 15.59 16.26 -0.37
N PRO A 24 16.60 16.23 0.53
CA PRO A 24 17.51 17.35 0.69
C PRO A 24 18.25 17.68 -0.61
N GLU A 25 18.76 16.68 -1.30
CA GLU A 25 19.50 16.83 -2.54
C GLU A 25 18.61 17.39 -3.66
N ILE A 26 17.37 16.88 -3.77
CA ILE A 26 16.38 17.42 -4.72
C ILE A 26 16.10 18.90 -4.41
N ARG A 27 15.95 19.23 -3.13
CA ARG A 27 15.68 20.60 -2.71
C ARG A 27 16.82 21.56 -3.06
N ASP A 28 18.04 21.14 -2.81
CA ASP A 28 19.24 21.95 -3.02
C ASP A 28 19.53 22.11 -4.52
N GLU A 29 19.40 21.06 -5.32
CA GLU A 29 19.66 21.07 -6.76
C GLU A 29 18.71 22.01 -7.53
N TYR A 30 17.42 22.03 -7.13
CA TYR A 30 16.41 22.86 -7.81
C TYR A 30 16.03 24.14 -7.04
N GLY A 31 16.67 24.43 -5.91
CA GLY A 31 16.39 25.63 -5.08
C GLY A 31 14.94 25.67 -4.56
N LEU A 32 14.37 24.55 -4.16
CA LEU A 32 12.96 24.44 -3.81
C LEU A 32 12.65 24.83 -2.36
N SER A 33 11.45 25.40 -2.15
CA SER A 33 10.88 25.49 -0.82
C SER A 33 10.49 24.09 -0.30
N LEU A 34 10.36 23.93 1.01
CA LEU A 34 9.93 22.66 1.62
C LEU A 34 8.59 22.18 1.06
N ALA A 35 7.64 23.10 0.85
CA ALA A 35 6.34 22.78 0.26
C ALA A 35 6.44 22.28 -1.20
N ALA A 36 7.30 22.92 -2.01
CA ALA A 36 7.54 22.52 -3.39
C ALA A 36 8.23 21.15 -3.47
N THR A 37 9.19 20.88 -2.58
CA THR A 37 9.83 19.55 -2.45
C THR A 37 8.80 18.49 -2.10
N GLY A 38 7.94 18.74 -1.12
CA GLY A 38 6.86 17.83 -0.74
C GLY A 38 5.89 17.55 -1.90
N ALA A 39 5.50 18.57 -2.66
CA ALA A 39 4.66 18.41 -3.85
C ALA A 39 5.34 17.57 -4.93
N LEU A 40 6.63 17.77 -5.14
CA LEU A 40 7.43 17.00 -6.10
C LEU A 40 7.53 15.51 -5.69
N LEU A 41 7.78 15.23 -4.41
CA LEU A 41 7.80 13.86 -3.89
C LEU A 41 6.43 13.17 -4.03
N ALA A 42 5.33 13.91 -3.90
CA ALA A 42 3.99 13.40 -4.08
C ALA A 42 3.60 13.16 -5.56
N ALA A 43 4.37 13.69 -6.52
CA ALA A 43 4.04 13.64 -7.94
C ALA A 43 3.83 12.21 -8.46
N SER A 44 4.67 11.26 -8.05
CA SER A 44 4.52 9.85 -8.43
C SER A 44 3.20 9.25 -7.94
N THR A 45 2.72 9.64 -6.76
CA THR A 45 1.44 9.18 -6.21
C THR A 45 0.26 9.68 -7.03
N VAL A 46 0.33 10.89 -7.58
CA VAL A 46 -0.70 11.42 -8.50
C VAL A 46 -0.81 10.53 -9.73
N GLY A 47 0.33 10.19 -10.37
CA GLY A 47 0.37 9.28 -11.51
C GLY A 47 -0.22 7.91 -11.20
N ILE A 48 0.10 7.36 -10.02
CA ILE A 48 -0.42 6.07 -9.57
C ILE A 48 -1.95 6.11 -9.45
N ILE A 49 -2.50 7.08 -8.73
CA ILE A 49 -3.95 7.21 -8.53
C ILE A 49 -4.68 7.30 -9.86
N ALA A 50 -4.14 8.08 -10.80
CA ALA A 50 -4.76 8.31 -12.11
C ALA A 50 -4.87 7.05 -12.97
N THR A 51 -3.97 6.08 -12.81
CA THR A 51 -3.84 4.97 -13.77
C THR A 51 -4.05 3.56 -13.19
N LEU A 52 -4.11 3.40 -11.85
CA LEU A 52 -4.27 2.10 -11.20
C LEU A 52 -5.44 1.29 -11.71
N LEU A 53 -6.61 1.92 -11.86
CA LEU A 53 -7.82 1.27 -12.35
C LEU A 53 -7.66 0.82 -13.80
N ALA A 54 -7.07 1.68 -14.65
CA ALA A 54 -6.84 1.37 -16.05
C ALA A 54 -5.88 0.19 -16.22
N TRP A 55 -4.78 0.15 -15.45
CA TRP A 55 -3.86 -0.97 -15.45
C TRP A 55 -4.50 -2.26 -14.93
N GLY A 56 -5.38 -2.17 -13.92
CA GLY A 56 -6.15 -3.32 -13.43
C GLY A 56 -7.05 -3.91 -14.50
N ALA A 57 -7.83 -3.06 -15.19
CA ALA A 57 -8.69 -3.48 -16.30
C ALA A 57 -7.88 -4.00 -17.51
N LEU A 58 -6.72 -3.42 -17.78
CA LEU A 58 -5.83 -3.89 -18.85
C LEU A 58 -5.22 -5.26 -18.50
N ALA A 59 -4.88 -5.49 -17.22
CA ALA A 59 -4.37 -6.78 -16.76
C ALA A 59 -5.39 -7.91 -16.95
N ASP A 60 -6.69 -7.63 -16.83
CA ASP A 60 -7.74 -8.60 -17.10
C ASP A 60 -7.81 -8.97 -18.59
N ARG A 61 -7.40 -8.07 -19.51
CA ARG A 61 -7.46 -8.27 -20.97
C ARG A 61 -6.21 -8.92 -21.55
N ILE A 62 -5.03 -8.35 -21.26
CA ILE A 62 -3.76 -8.77 -21.89
C ILE A 62 -2.86 -9.60 -20.95
N GLY A 63 -3.25 -9.73 -19.68
CA GLY A 63 -2.54 -10.52 -18.67
C GLY A 63 -1.46 -9.73 -17.93
N GLU A 64 -1.09 -10.26 -16.77
CA GLU A 64 -0.18 -9.63 -15.83
C GLU A 64 1.26 -9.48 -16.33
N ARG A 65 1.75 -10.46 -17.07
CA ARG A 65 3.11 -10.45 -17.62
C ARG A 65 3.34 -9.24 -18.54
N ALA A 66 2.44 -9.02 -19.49
CA ALA A 66 2.53 -7.90 -20.44
C ALA A 66 2.36 -6.57 -19.72
N VAL A 67 1.37 -6.45 -18.82
CA VAL A 67 1.05 -5.23 -18.09
C VAL A 67 2.22 -4.80 -17.21
N ILE A 68 2.79 -5.70 -16.41
CA ILE A 68 3.93 -5.38 -15.55
C ILE A 68 5.17 -5.05 -16.39
N GLY A 69 5.42 -5.81 -17.45
CA GLY A 69 6.55 -5.57 -18.36
C GLY A 69 6.49 -4.20 -19.02
N ILE A 70 5.37 -3.85 -19.65
CA ILE A 70 5.16 -2.55 -20.30
C ILE A 70 5.24 -1.41 -19.26
N GLY A 71 4.53 -1.56 -18.15
CA GLY A 71 4.45 -0.53 -17.14
C GLY A 71 5.79 -0.25 -16.47
N LEU A 72 6.49 -1.26 -15.96
CA LEU A 72 7.78 -1.04 -15.30
C LEU A 72 8.89 -0.59 -16.27
N SER A 73 8.85 -1.02 -17.55
CA SER A 73 9.74 -0.48 -18.58
C SER A 73 9.45 0.99 -18.86
N GLY A 74 8.17 1.38 -18.93
CA GLY A 74 7.76 2.77 -19.07
C GLY A 74 8.16 3.63 -17.86
N ALA A 75 8.02 3.09 -16.64
CA ALA A 75 8.47 3.76 -15.42
C ALA A 75 9.99 3.96 -15.40
N ALA A 76 10.76 2.95 -15.83
CA ALA A 76 12.20 3.05 -15.97
C ALA A 76 12.61 4.12 -17.02
N GLY A 77 11.93 4.16 -18.16
CA GLY A 77 12.15 5.20 -19.18
C GLY A 77 11.83 6.61 -18.66
N ALA A 78 10.73 6.77 -17.92
CA ALA A 78 10.37 8.04 -17.30
C ALA A 78 11.42 8.48 -16.25
N LEU A 79 11.94 7.57 -15.45
CA LEU A 79 13.00 7.85 -14.47
C LEU A 79 14.35 8.17 -15.15
N ALA A 80 14.68 7.46 -16.24
CA ALA A 80 15.85 7.78 -17.03
C ALA A 80 15.73 9.18 -17.68
N LEU A 81 14.53 9.55 -18.13
CA LEU A 81 14.27 10.91 -18.63
C LEU A 81 14.34 11.93 -17.49
N ALA A 82 13.85 11.58 -16.29
CA ALA A 82 13.94 12.41 -15.10
C ALA A 82 15.40 12.77 -14.75
N SER A 83 16.35 11.82 -14.94
CA SER A 83 17.78 12.04 -14.67
C SER A 83 18.44 13.08 -15.59
N LEU A 84 17.77 13.48 -16.66
CA LEU A 84 18.21 14.49 -17.63
C LEU A 84 17.45 15.82 -17.44
N SER A 85 16.61 15.94 -16.43
CA SER A 85 15.77 17.12 -16.23
C SER A 85 16.53 18.23 -15.51
N ASP A 86 16.66 19.40 -16.14
CA ASP A 86 17.28 20.60 -15.55
C ASP A 86 16.28 21.45 -14.77
N THR A 87 15.00 21.07 -14.72
CA THR A 87 13.94 21.83 -14.06
C THR A 87 13.09 20.97 -13.13
N ALA A 88 12.66 21.55 -12.01
CA ALA A 88 11.76 20.87 -11.06
C ALA A 88 10.42 20.45 -11.70
N VAL A 89 9.91 21.24 -12.65
CA VAL A 89 8.67 20.91 -13.38
C VAL A 89 8.89 19.69 -14.28
N GLY A 90 10.01 19.63 -14.99
CA GLY A 90 10.40 18.48 -15.81
C GLY A 90 10.55 17.21 -14.98
N LEU A 91 11.28 17.30 -13.85
CA LEU A 91 11.40 16.20 -12.89
C LEU A 91 10.02 15.75 -12.37
N GLY A 92 9.17 16.69 -11.97
CA GLY A 92 7.82 16.41 -11.48
C GLY A 92 6.95 15.69 -12.51
N ALA A 93 6.97 16.14 -13.78
CA ALA A 93 6.25 15.49 -14.87
C ALA A 93 6.76 14.06 -15.12
N CYS A 94 8.08 13.85 -15.11
CA CYS A 94 8.67 12.52 -15.22
C CYS A 94 8.31 11.62 -14.03
N LEU A 95 8.24 12.14 -12.80
CA LEU A 95 7.80 11.38 -11.63
C LEU A 95 6.32 11.01 -11.71
N VAL A 96 5.44 11.90 -12.21
CA VAL A 96 4.03 11.56 -12.50
C VAL A 96 3.97 10.40 -13.50
N LEU A 97 4.74 10.45 -14.58
CA LEU A 97 4.80 9.37 -15.56
C LEU A 97 5.36 8.07 -14.97
N ALA A 98 6.43 8.16 -14.18
CA ALA A 98 7.00 6.99 -13.49
C ALA A 98 5.97 6.33 -12.57
N GLY A 99 5.21 7.11 -11.82
CA GLY A 99 4.09 6.62 -11.01
C GLY A 99 2.97 6.02 -11.85
N ALA A 100 2.57 6.70 -12.93
CA ALA A 100 1.52 6.26 -13.84
C ALA A 100 1.84 4.89 -14.47
N PHE A 101 3.04 4.72 -14.96
CA PHE A 101 3.50 3.44 -15.54
C PHE A 101 3.77 2.39 -14.46
N GLY A 102 4.44 2.77 -13.36
CA GLY A 102 4.81 1.86 -12.28
C GLY A 102 3.62 1.28 -11.52
N SER A 103 2.46 1.96 -11.51
CA SER A 103 1.22 1.46 -10.89
C SER A 103 0.72 0.14 -11.49
N SER A 104 1.19 -0.22 -12.69
CA SER A 104 0.95 -1.52 -13.34
C SER A 104 1.35 -2.70 -12.45
N ALA A 105 2.48 -2.58 -11.73
CA ALA A 105 2.92 -3.61 -10.78
C ALA A 105 1.98 -3.73 -9.58
N ASN A 106 1.46 -2.60 -9.07
CA ASN A 106 0.47 -2.60 -7.98
C ASN A 106 -0.83 -3.31 -8.39
N ALA A 107 -1.34 -3.04 -9.59
CA ALA A 107 -2.58 -3.60 -10.10
C ALA A 107 -2.46 -5.08 -10.48
N ALA A 108 -1.40 -5.45 -11.22
CA ALA A 108 -1.31 -6.76 -11.86
C ALA A 108 -0.61 -7.84 -11.02
N SER A 109 0.35 -7.48 -10.11
CA SER A 109 1.06 -8.50 -9.34
C SER A 109 0.17 -9.22 -8.31
N GLY A 110 -0.86 -8.54 -7.78
CA GLY A 110 -1.88 -9.19 -6.95
C GLY A 110 -2.69 -10.23 -7.72
N ARG A 111 -3.08 -9.91 -8.96
CA ARG A 111 -3.78 -10.84 -9.85
C ARG A 111 -2.94 -12.08 -10.16
N ALA A 112 -1.63 -11.90 -10.41
CA ALA A 112 -0.72 -13.02 -10.62
C ALA A 112 -0.69 -13.98 -9.41
N VAL A 113 -0.66 -13.44 -8.18
CA VAL A 113 -0.72 -14.27 -6.96
C VAL A 113 -2.04 -15.04 -6.87
N VAL A 114 -3.17 -14.37 -7.11
CA VAL A 114 -4.51 -15.00 -7.03
C VAL A 114 -4.67 -16.13 -8.06
N ALA A 115 -4.06 -15.99 -9.25
CA ALA A 115 -4.11 -17.02 -10.29
C ALA A 115 -3.35 -18.32 -9.91
N TRP A 116 -2.31 -18.21 -9.08
CA TRP A 116 -1.45 -19.35 -8.71
C TRP A 116 -1.79 -19.97 -7.36
N PHE A 117 -2.42 -19.19 -6.45
CA PHE A 117 -2.71 -19.65 -5.10
C PHE A 117 -4.21 -19.88 -4.91
N GLY A 118 -4.56 -21.06 -4.44
CA GLY A 118 -5.95 -21.40 -4.11
C GLY A 118 -6.51 -20.60 -2.93
N PRO A 119 -7.84 -20.59 -2.73
CA PRO A 119 -8.51 -19.79 -1.70
C PRO A 119 -7.90 -19.92 -0.31
N ARG A 120 -7.46 -21.13 0.07
CA ARG A 120 -6.86 -21.43 1.38
C ARG A 120 -5.44 -20.88 1.60
N GLN A 121 -4.82 -20.29 0.58
CA GLN A 121 -3.46 -19.78 0.61
C GLN A 121 -3.34 -18.33 0.11
N ARG A 122 -4.43 -17.75 -0.38
CA ARG A 122 -4.45 -16.39 -0.97
C ARG A 122 -4.12 -15.32 0.05
N GLY A 123 -4.64 -15.44 1.27
CA GLY A 123 -4.37 -14.50 2.34
C GLY A 123 -2.89 -14.45 2.70
N PHE A 124 -2.27 -15.60 2.91
CA PHE A 124 -0.84 -15.74 3.16
C PHE A 124 0.00 -15.18 1.99
N ALA A 125 -0.30 -15.60 0.76
CA ALA A 125 0.47 -15.22 -0.42
C ALA A 125 0.38 -13.71 -0.72
N LEU A 126 -0.80 -13.10 -0.56
CA LEU A 126 -0.97 -11.66 -0.70
C LEU A 126 -0.36 -10.88 0.47
N GLY A 127 -0.41 -11.41 1.68
CA GLY A 127 0.32 -10.86 2.82
C GLY A 127 1.82 -10.80 2.55
N LEU A 128 2.40 -11.90 2.10
CA LEU A 128 3.82 -12.00 1.73
C LEU A 128 4.18 -11.06 0.56
N ARG A 129 3.33 -11.00 -0.48
CA ARG A 129 3.52 -10.04 -1.56
C ARG A 129 3.55 -8.59 -1.04
N HIS A 130 2.67 -8.22 -0.11
CA HIS A 130 2.62 -6.87 0.44
C HIS A 130 3.81 -6.50 1.35
N MET A 131 4.61 -7.47 1.80
CA MET A 131 5.90 -7.20 2.47
C MET A 131 6.92 -6.54 1.52
N SER A 132 6.83 -6.77 0.21
CA SER A 132 7.75 -6.18 -0.77
C SER A 132 7.69 -4.65 -0.82
N THR A 133 6.57 -4.05 -0.41
CA THR A 133 6.42 -2.59 -0.38
C THR A 133 7.36 -1.93 0.65
N PRO A 134 7.30 -2.24 1.95
CA PRO A 134 8.24 -1.66 2.91
C PRO A 134 9.69 -2.10 2.66
N LEU A 135 9.93 -3.33 2.18
CA LEU A 135 11.28 -3.80 1.85
C LEU A 135 11.90 -3.03 0.69
N GLY A 136 11.15 -2.81 -0.39
CA GLY A 136 11.62 -1.99 -1.52
C GLY A 136 11.96 -0.57 -1.11
N GLY A 137 11.10 0.04 -0.28
CA GLY A 137 11.36 1.37 0.29
C GLY A 137 12.61 1.40 1.18
N ALA A 138 12.77 0.42 2.07
CA ALA A 138 13.92 0.36 2.98
C ALA A 138 15.24 0.18 2.22
N VAL A 139 15.27 -0.70 1.22
CA VAL A 139 16.45 -0.90 0.36
C VAL A 139 16.78 0.39 -0.40
N ALA A 140 15.77 1.06 -0.97
CA ALA A 140 15.97 2.32 -1.67
C ALA A 140 16.48 3.42 -0.73
N ALA A 141 15.87 3.57 0.46
CA ALA A 141 16.29 4.56 1.45
C ALA A 141 17.75 4.37 1.88
N ALA A 142 18.25 3.12 1.92
CA ALA A 142 19.64 2.83 2.23
C ALA A 142 20.60 3.06 1.05
N LEU A 143 20.17 2.76 -0.19
CA LEU A 143 21.05 2.79 -1.35
C LEU A 143 21.04 4.13 -2.11
N LEU A 144 19.93 4.87 -2.11
CA LEU A 144 19.83 6.12 -2.88
C LEU A 144 20.81 7.21 -2.40
N PRO A 145 21.03 7.44 -1.09
CA PRO A 145 22.05 8.39 -0.64
C PRO A 145 23.46 8.02 -1.12
N LEU A 146 23.77 6.71 -1.19
CA LEU A 146 25.05 6.23 -1.75
C LEU A 146 25.14 6.52 -3.24
N ALA A 147 24.05 6.35 -3.98
CA ALA A 147 24.02 6.65 -5.41
C ALA A 147 24.18 8.16 -5.65
N VAL A 148 23.52 9.02 -4.84
CA VAL A 148 23.72 10.48 -4.90
C VAL A 148 25.17 10.84 -4.63
N HIS A 149 25.79 10.24 -3.62
CA HIS A 149 27.21 10.51 -3.30
C HIS A 149 28.14 10.11 -4.43
N ALA A 150 27.83 9.06 -5.18
CA ALA A 150 28.65 8.56 -6.29
C ALA A 150 28.48 9.35 -7.61
N GLY A 151 27.31 9.91 -7.88
CA GLY A 151 27.03 10.56 -9.19
C GLY A 151 25.83 11.52 -9.18
N GLY A 152 25.53 12.13 -8.05
CA GLY A 152 24.47 13.12 -7.91
C GLY A 152 23.06 12.52 -8.01
N LEU A 153 22.07 13.41 -8.09
CA LEU A 153 20.66 13.05 -8.17
C LEU A 153 20.35 12.18 -9.40
N SER A 154 21.05 12.43 -10.53
CA SER A 154 20.91 11.63 -11.74
C SER A 154 21.23 10.14 -11.51
N ALA A 155 22.30 9.83 -10.74
CA ALA A 155 22.65 8.45 -10.41
C ALA A 155 21.58 7.77 -9.55
N ALA A 156 20.96 8.49 -8.59
CA ALA A 156 19.87 7.98 -7.79
C ALA A 156 18.62 7.67 -8.64
N LEU A 157 18.27 8.56 -9.58
CA LEU A 157 17.15 8.36 -10.50
C LEU A 157 17.39 7.18 -11.45
N LEU A 158 18.63 7.02 -11.95
CA LEU A 158 19.02 5.86 -12.77
C LEU A 158 19.02 4.57 -11.98
N ALA A 159 19.41 4.59 -10.69
CA ALA A 159 19.29 3.42 -9.81
C ALA A 159 17.82 2.98 -9.64
N LEU A 160 16.90 3.92 -9.46
CA LEU A 160 15.46 3.65 -9.43
C LEU A 160 14.95 3.11 -10.77
N ALA A 161 15.43 3.65 -11.91
CA ALA A 161 15.12 3.13 -13.23
C ALA A 161 15.59 1.67 -13.38
N GLY A 162 16.80 1.38 -12.92
CA GLY A 162 17.36 0.02 -12.87
C GLY A 162 16.51 -0.94 -12.04
N ALA A 163 16.03 -0.51 -10.86
CA ALA A 163 15.14 -1.32 -10.03
C ALA A 163 13.82 -1.64 -10.73
N CYS A 164 13.25 -0.68 -11.46
CA CYS A 164 12.05 -0.91 -12.27
C CYS A 164 12.34 -1.88 -13.44
N LEU A 165 13.47 -1.74 -14.12
CA LEU A 165 13.88 -2.66 -15.21
C LEU A 165 14.08 -4.09 -14.70
N VAL A 166 14.72 -4.27 -13.54
CA VAL A 166 14.83 -5.59 -12.90
C VAL A 166 13.45 -6.20 -12.65
N GLY A 167 12.51 -5.40 -12.15
CA GLY A 167 11.11 -5.81 -11.99
C GLY A 167 10.44 -6.19 -13.31
N ALA A 168 10.65 -5.41 -14.38
CA ALA A 168 10.11 -5.68 -15.71
C ALA A 168 10.68 -6.98 -16.31
N LEU A 169 12.00 -7.16 -16.22
CA LEU A 169 12.69 -8.37 -16.69
C LEU A 169 12.25 -9.60 -15.89
N ALA A 170 12.18 -9.50 -14.57
CA ALA A 170 11.70 -10.58 -13.72
C ALA A 170 10.28 -10.99 -14.12
N ALA A 171 9.38 -10.03 -14.36
CA ALA A 171 8.01 -10.30 -14.83
C ALA A 171 8.00 -10.95 -16.22
N GLY A 172 8.80 -10.41 -17.15
CA GLY A 172 8.91 -10.91 -18.52
C GLY A 172 9.45 -12.34 -18.62
N LEU A 173 10.40 -12.71 -17.77
CA LEU A 173 11.04 -14.04 -17.79
C LEU A 173 10.34 -15.04 -16.87
N GLY A 174 9.83 -14.59 -15.72
CA GLY A 174 9.38 -15.47 -14.63
C GLY A 174 7.87 -15.59 -14.48
N LEU A 175 7.05 -14.66 -15.02
CA LEU A 175 5.60 -14.81 -14.98
C LEU A 175 5.13 -15.72 -16.11
N ARG A 176 4.58 -16.86 -15.70
CA ARG A 176 3.91 -17.82 -16.60
C ARG A 176 2.44 -17.88 -16.21
N ARG A 177 1.57 -18.17 -17.18
CA ARG A 177 0.18 -18.52 -16.87
C ARG A 177 0.16 -19.92 -16.28
N PRO A 178 -0.61 -20.20 -15.22
CA PRO A 178 -0.81 -21.57 -14.78
C PRO A 178 -1.51 -22.37 -15.87
N ASP A 179 -1.09 -23.62 -16.08
CA ASP A 179 -1.70 -24.55 -17.06
C ASP A 179 -3.17 -24.83 -16.70
N ALA A 180 -3.51 -24.83 -15.41
CA ALA A 180 -4.87 -24.80 -14.90
C ALA A 180 -4.99 -23.66 -13.86
N PRO A 181 -5.93 -22.71 -14.02
CA PRO A 181 -6.16 -21.70 -12.99
C PRO A 181 -6.49 -22.38 -11.66
N ALA A 182 -5.91 -21.89 -10.57
CA ALA A 182 -6.31 -22.34 -9.24
C ALA A 182 -7.85 -22.21 -9.13
N ALA A 183 -8.52 -23.31 -8.72
CA ALA A 183 -9.96 -23.46 -8.77
C ALA A 183 -10.70 -22.16 -8.43
N ALA A 184 -11.48 -21.68 -9.37
CA ALA A 184 -12.47 -20.66 -9.10
C ALA A 184 -13.40 -21.21 -8.02
N VAL A 185 -13.80 -20.37 -7.08
CA VAL A 185 -14.96 -20.69 -6.24
C VAL A 185 -16.11 -20.95 -7.23
N ASP A 186 -16.80 -22.07 -7.11
CA ASP A 186 -17.89 -22.51 -8.00
C ASP A 186 -19.14 -21.59 -7.94
N ASP A 187 -18.97 -20.37 -7.53
CA ASP A 187 -20.03 -19.36 -7.53
C ASP A 187 -20.23 -18.80 -8.94
N PRO A 188 -21.47 -18.65 -9.38
CA PRO A 188 -21.78 -18.01 -10.65
C PRO A 188 -21.15 -16.60 -10.67
N PRO A 189 -20.58 -16.20 -11.82
CA PRO A 189 -19.93 -14.90 -11.92
C PRO A 189 -20.89 -13.78 -11.51
N PRO A 190 -20.44 -12.83 -10.67
CA PRO A 190 -21.31 -11.74 -10.24
C PRO A 190 -21.89 -11.02 -11.46
N THR A 191 -23.20 -10.77 -11.44
CA THR A 191 -23.95 -10.18 -12.54
C THR A 191 -23.51 -8.74 -12.84
N ALA A 192 -22.98 -8.03 -11.86
CA ALA A 192 -22.42 -6.69 -11.99
C ALA A 192 -20.88 -6.73 -12.06
N GLY A 193 -20.29 -5.87 -12.91
CA GLY A 193 -18.83 -5.67 -12.92
C GLY A 193 -18.34 -5.03 -11.61
N PRO A 194 -17.04 -5.19 -11.24
CA PRO A 194 -16.50 -4.69 -9.97
C PRO A 194 -16.77 -3.21 -9.68
N LEU A 195 -16.81 -2.38 -10.73
CA LEU A 195 -17.10 -0.94 -10.61
C LEU A 195 -18.55 -0.62 -10.23
N ARG A 196 -19.46 -1.56 -10.43
CA ARG A 196 -20.91 -1.41 -10.10
C ARG A 196 -21.31 -2.25 -8.90
N ASP A 197 -20.40 -3.06 -8.35
CA ASP A 197 -20.70 -3.89 -7.19
C ASP A 197 -20.53 -3.08 -5.89
N PRO A 198 -21.63 -2.79 -5.18
CA PRO A 198 -21.56 -2.03 -3.93
C PRO A 198 -20.79 -2.77 -2.83
N ALA A 199 -20.63 -4.08 -2.93
CA ALA A 199 -19.88 -4.86 -1.96
C ALA A 199 -18.37 -4.60 -2.09
N ILE A 200 -17.84 -4.51 -3.33
CA ILE A 200 -16.42 -4.16 -3.57
C ILE A 200 -16.14 -2.72 -3.16
N TRP A 201 -17.05 -1.77 -3.44
CA TRP A 201 -16.92 -0.40 -2.96
C TRP A 201 -16.91 -0.33 -1.43
N ARG A 202 -17.81 -1.06 -0.77
CA ARG A 202 -17.90 -1.12 0.70
C ARG A 202 -16.63 -1.71 1.32
N LEU A 203 -16.11 -2.79 0.73
CA LEU A 203 -14.83 -3.38 1.14
C LEU A 203 -13.68 -2.37 0.99
N SER A 204 -13.59 -1.72 -0.17
CA SER A 204 -12.53 -0.76 -0.47
C SER A 204 -12.57 0.47 0.44
N LEU A 205 -13.74 1.05 0.65
CA LEU A 205 -13.92 2.21 1.55
C LEU A 205 -13.66 1.84 3.02
N GLY A 206 -14.15 0.68 3.46
CA GLY A 206 -13.88 0.19 4.81
C GLY A 206 -12.39 -0.07 5.05
N THR A 207 -11.67 -0.61 4.07
CA THR A 207 -10.21 -0.79 4.15
C THR A 207 -9.48 0.54 4.06
N ALA A 208 -9.91 1.46 3.19
CA ALA A 208 -9.30 2.77 3.03
C ALA A 208 -9.36 3.61 4.31
N SER A 209 -10.44 3.51 5.08
CA SER A 209 -10.53 4.18 6.37
C SER A 209 -9.49 3.64 7.38
N VAL A 210 -9.21 2.35 7.39
CA VAL A 210 -8.12 1.77 8.20
C VAL A 210 -6.75 2.26 7.70
N VAL A 211 -6.54 2.30 6.39
CA VAL A 211 -5.29 2.77 5.77
C VAL A 211 -5.06 4.25 6.07
N LEU A 212 -6.10 5.07 6.12
CA LEU A 212 -5.99 6.48 6.50
C LEU A 212 -5.38 6.64 7.91
N ALA A 213 -5.87 5.90 8.90
CA ALA A 213 -5.30 5.88 10.24
C ALA A 213 -3.86 5.33 10.26
N GLN A 214 -3.62 4.25 9.53
CA GLN A 214 -2.30 3.64 9.38
C GLN A 214 -1.26 4.65 8.87
N ILE A 215 -1.56 5.34 7.77
CA ILE A 215 -0.63 6.29 7.15
C ILE A 215 -0.47 7.53 8.02
N SER A 216 -1.53 8.03 8.66
CA SER A 216 -1.44 9.11 9.63
C SER A 216 -0.43 8.78 10.73
N LEU A 217 -0.56 7.61 11.36
CA LEU A 217 0.37 7.16 12.38
C LEU A 217 1.80 7.04 11.85
N LEU A 218 2.00 6.35 10.72
CA LEU A 218 3.33 6.12 10.15
C LEU A 218 4.03 7.41 9.75
N SER A 219 3.29 8.41 9.24
CA SER A 219 3.84 9.69 8.81
C SER A 219 4.29 10.57 9.98
N PHE A 220 3.64 10.45 11.13
CA PHE A 220 3.86 11.38 12.24
C PHE A 220 4.45 10.73 13.49
N LEU A 221 4.59 9.40 13.54
CA LEU A 221 5.14 8.69 14.71
C LEU A 221 6.52 9.20 15.09
N ALA A 222 7.45 9.23 14.14
CA ALA A 222 8.82 9.66 14.42
C ALA A 222 8.89 11.16 14.80
N LEU A 223 8.10 11.98 14.12
CA LEU A 223 8.00 13.42 14.41
C LEU A 223 7.47 13.66 15.83
N TYR A 224 6.38 12.99 16.22
CA TYR A 224 5.82 13.05 17.56
C TYR A 224 6.84 12.66 18.64
N LEU A 225 7.53 11.52 18.44
CA LEU A 225 8.53 11.07 19.42
C LEU A 225 9.72 12.04 19.54
N HIS A 226 10.12 12.66 18.42
CA HIS A 226 11.23 13.59 18.40
C HIS A 226 10.84 14.97 18.97
N GLU A 227 9.81 15.60 18.42
CA GLU A 227 9.46 16.99 18.76
C GLU A 227 8.73 17.12 20.09
N GLU A 228 7.79 16.20 20.37
CA GLU A 228 6.96 16.28 21.58
C GLU A 228 7.56 15.53 22.78
N ARG A 229 8.32 14.46 22.51
CA ARG A 229 8.84 13.59 23.57
C ARG A 229 10.36 13.72 23.75
N GLY A 230 11.03 14.56 22.95
CA GLY A 230 12.46 14.81 23.04
C GLY A 230 13.37 13.63 22.71
N TRP A 231 12.85 12.60 22.03
CA TRP A 231 13.65 11.45 21.64
C TRP A 231 14.69 11.84 20.59
N SER A 232 15.84 11.16 20.58
CA SER A 232 16.78 11.34 19.49
C SER A 232 16.15 10.91 18.15
N VAL A 233 16.55 11.54 17.07
CA VAL A 233 16.08 11.21 15.70
C VAL A 233 16.28 9.72 15.42
N GLY A 234 17.43 9.14 15.86
CA GLY A 234 17.72 7.72 15.68
C GLY A 234 16.75 6.81 16.45
N ALA A 235 16.39 7.13 17.70
CA ALA A 235 15.46 6.33 18.48
C ALA A 235 14.03 6.41 17.90
N ALA A 236 13.61 7.59 17.46
CA ALA A 236 12.32 7.79 16.79
C ALA A 236 12.23 7.01 15.47
N ALA A 237 13.28 7.07 14.65
CA ALA A 237 13.37 6.32 13.40
C ALA A 237 13.40 4.79 13.63
N LEU A 238 14.11 4.33 14.66
CA LEU A 238 14.11 2.91 15.04
C LEU A 238 12.72 2.44 15.44
N THR A 239 11.97 3.25 16.20
CA THR A 239 10.59 2.92 16.57
C THR A 239 9.70 2.77 15.34
N LEU A 240 9.81 3.67 14.36
CA LEU A 240 9.11 3.53 13.08
C LEU A 240 9.53 2.24 12.33
N ALA A 241 10.82 1.91 12.33
CA ALA A 241 11.32 0.67 11.73
C ALA A 241 10.72 -0.57 12.41
N VAL A 242 10.60 -0.58 13.74
CA VAL A 242 9.93 -1.66 14.50
C VAL A 242 8.48 -1.81 14.07
N VAL A 243 7.74 -0.70 13.92
CA VAL A 243 6.35 -0.73 13.40
C VAL A 243 6.30 -1.32 11.99
N GLN A 244 7.21 -0.92 11.11
CA GLN A 244 7.25 -1.42 9.72
C GLN A 244 7.54 -2.92 9.65
N VAL A 245 8.53 -3.40 10.41
CA VAL A 245 8.87 -4.83 10.47
C VAL A 245 7.74 -5.63 11.12
N GLY A 246 7.23 -5.16 12.27
CA GLY A 246 6.09 -5.78 12.96
C GLY A 246 4.85 -5.83 12.06
N GLY A 247 4.55 -4.75 11.35
CA GLY A 247 3.45 -4.68 10.39
C GLY A 247 3.63 -5.62 9.20
N ALA A 248 4.85 -5.79 8.71
CA ALA A 248 5.14 -6.76 7.65
C ALA A 248 4.87 -8.20 8.11
N VAL A 249 5.34 -8.56 9.32
CA VAL A 249 5.06 -9.87 9.93
C VAL A 249 3.56 -10.05 10.18
N ALA A 250 2.89 -9.03 10.73
CA ALA A 250 1.46 -9.07 11.03
C ALA A 250 0.60 -9.28 9.78
N ARG A 251 0.98 -8.72 8.62
CA ARG A 251 0.29 -8.96 7.33
C ARG A 251 0.31 -10.43 6.93
N VAL A 252 1.46 -11.09 7.07
CA VAL A 252 1.60 -12.51 6.75
C VAL A 252 0.82 -13.37 7.75
N ALA A 253 0.94 -13.06 9.03
CA ALA A 253 0.23 -13.76 10.10
C ALA A 253 -1.30 -13.63 9.95
N ALA A 254 -1.80 -12.42 9.68
CA ALA A 254 -3.22 -12.17 9.44
C ALA A 254 -3.73 -12.90 8.19
N GLY A 255 -2.93 -12.93 7.11
CA GLY A 255 -3.24 -13.70 5.91
C GLY A 255 -3.37 -15.19 6.20
N ALA A 256 -2.37 -15.76 6.87
CA ALA A 256 -2.37 -17.17 7.27
C ALA A 256 -3.52 -17.51 8.23
N TRP A 257 -3.83 -16.62 9.18
CA TRP A 257 -4.97 -16.77 10.07
C TRP A 257 -6.29 -16.76 9.30
N SER A 258 -6.48 -15.79 8.41
CA SER A 258 -7.66 -15.70 7.53
C SER A 258 -7.86 -16.97 6.68
N ASP A 259 -6.76 -17.52 6.15
CA ASP A 259 -6.78 -18.77 5.38
C ASP A 259 -7.20 -19.97 6.24
N ARG A 260 -6.72 -20.06 7.48
CA ARG A 260 -7.07 -21.16 8.43
C ARG A 260 -8.53 -21.10 8.87
N VAL A 261 -9.04 -19.89 9.11
CA VAL A 261 -10.44 -19.67 9.53
C VAL A 261 -11.41 -19.82 8.35
N GLY A 262 -10.92 -19.74 7.11
CA GLY A 262 -11.76 -19.79 5.91
C GLY A 262 -12.70 -18.59 5.78
N SER A 263 -12.33 -17.43 6.37
CA SER A 263 -13.09 -16.19 6.33
C SER A 263 -12.17 -15.02 6.07
N ARG A 264 -12.61 -14.04 5.28
CA ARG A 264 -11.88 -12.81 5.00
C ARG A 264 -12.38 -11.65 5.83
N LEU A 265 -13.68 -11.49 5.90
CA LEU A 265 -14.31 -10.30 6.47
C LEU A 265 -14.37 -10.34 8.01
N GLY A 266 -14.45 -11.53 8.60
CA GLY A 266 -14.34 -11.72 10.04
C GLY A 266 -13.02 -11.21 10.61
N PRO A 267 -11.86 -11.74 10.14
CA PRO A 267 -10.54 -11.25 10.51
C PRO A 267 -10.32 -9.76 10.22
N LEU A 268 -10.74 -9.25 9.04
CA LEU A 268 -10.63 -7.82 8.70
C LEU A 268 -11.36 -6.93 9.71
N ARG A 269 -12.58 -7.29 10.09
CA ARG A 269 -13.34 -6.54 11.08
C ARG A 269 -12.68 -6.56 12.47
N LEU A 270 -12.16 -7.71 12.88
CA LEU A 270 -11.49 -7.80 14.18
C LEU A 270 -10.21 -6.96 14.18
N LEU A 271 -9.41 -6.98 13.10
CA LEU A 271 -8.22 -6.15 12.96
C LEU A 271 -8.57 -4.65 12.95
N ALA A 272 -9.65 -4.26 12.27
CA ALA A 272 -10.13 -2.87 12.30
C ALA A 272 -10.55 -2.44 13.70
N ALA A 273 -11.32 -3.26 14.42
CA ALA A 273 -11.72 -2.98 15.81
C ALA A 273 -10.51 -2.91 16.75
N SER A 274 -9.56 -3.86 16.64
CA SER A 274 -8.32 -3.86 17.42
C SER A 274 -7.46 -2.64 17.11
N GLY A 275 -7.35 -2.25 15.84
CA GLY A 275 -6.65 -1.03 15.43
C GLY A 275 -7.28 0.23 16.01
N ALA A 276 -8.62 0.34 16.00
CA ALA A 276 -9.35 1.44 16.63
C ALA A 276 -9.09 1.50 18.15
N ALA A 277 -9.23 0.36 18.83
CA ALA A 277 -9.05 0.27 20.28
C ALA A 277 -7.62 0.61 20.69
N THR A 278 -6.62 0.06 20.00
CA THR A 278 -5.20 0.29 20.34
C THR A 278 -4.76 1.72 19.99
N LEU A 279 -5.25 2.30 18.90
CA LEU A 279 -4.95 3.69 18.56
C LEU A 279 -5.65 4.67 19.50
N GLY A 280 -6.89 4.37 19.92
CA GLY A 280 -7.60 5.14 20.95
C GLY A 280 -6.90 5.06 22.32
N LEU A 281 -6.44 3.87 22.71
CA LEU A 281 -5.63 3.69 23.90
C LEU A 281 -4.31 4.45 23.81
N ALA A 282 -3.62 4.37 22.65
CA ALA A 282 -2.41 5.14 22.42
C ALA A 282 -2.66 6.64 22.62
N ALA A 283 -3.72 7.18 22.01
CA ALA A 283 -4.11 8.59 22.20
C ALA A 283 -4.33 8.97 23.68
N ALA A 284 -4.95 8.08 24.46
CA ALA A 284 -5.22 8.30 25.88
C ALA A 284 -3.96 8.30 26.76
N VAL A 285 -2.93 7.51 26.37
CA VAL A 285 -1.69 7.39 27.16
C VAL A 285 -0.55 8.25 26.65
N LEU A 286 -0.76 9.06 25.62
CA LEU A 286 0.29 9.95 25.07
C LEU A 286 0.86 10.94 26.10
N GLY A 287 0.08 11.36 27.09
CA GLY A 287 0.55 12.20 28.21
C GLY A 287 1.29 11.43 29.32
N GLY A 288 1.36 10.10 29.25
CA GLY A 288 2.00 9.24 30.22
C GLY A 288 3.50 9.04 29.99
N PRO A 289 4.10 8.01 30.65
CA PRO A 289 5.51 7.67 30.46
C PRO A 289 5.86 7.36 29.01
N ASP A 290 7.04 7.81 28.56
CA ASP A 290 7.49 7.70 27.16
C ASP A 290 7.45 6.27 26.60
N GLY A 291 7.92 5.31 27.40
CA GLY A 291 7.92 3.90 26.97
C GLY A 291 6.52 3.34 26.76
N LEU A 292 5.54 3.77 27.56
CA LEU A 292 4.15 3.36 27.43
C LEU A 292 3.50 3.94 26.17
N ALA A 293 3.70 5.26 25.94
CA ALA A 293 3.21 5.93 24.75
C ALA A 293 3.80 5.32 23.46
N ALA A 294 5.11 5.12 23.42
CA ALA A 294 5.79 4.49 22.28
C ALA A 294 5.31 3.05 22.05
N ALA A 295 5.20 2.22 23.10
CA ALA A 295 4.71 0.86 22.97
C ALA A 295 3.27 0.80 22.45
N ALA A 296 2.38 1.68 22.94
CA ALA A 296 1.00 1.77 22.49
C ALA A 296 0.92 2.17 21.01
N LEU A 297 1.72 3.15 20.56
CA LEU A 297 1.81 3.56 19.16
C LEU A 297 2.37 2.44 18.25
N VAL A 298 3.38 1.70 18.73
CA VAL A 298 3.92 0.53 18.00
C VAL A 298 2.85 -0.53 17.80
N VAL A 299 2.12 -0.91 18.87
CA VAL A 299 1.05 -1.92 18.77
C VAL A 299 -0.06 -1.44 17.81
N ALA A 300 -0.50 -0.18 17.95
CA ALA A 300 -1.52 0.40 17.06
C ALA A 300 -1.05 0.40 15.60
N GLY A 301 0.19 0.81 15.34
CA GLY A 301 0.78 0.80 14.00
C GLY A 301 0.81 -0.59 13.39
N VAL A 302 1.28 -1.59 14.11
CA VAL A 302 1.35 -2.99 13.66
C VAL A 302 -0.04 -3.54 13.33
N LEU A 303 -1.04 -3.30 14.19
CA LEU A 303 -2.39 -3.83 14.00
C LEU A 303 -3.13 -3.16 12.83
N THR A 304 -2.95 -1.85 12.63
CA THR A 304 -3.54 -1.14 11.47
C THR A 304 -2.95 -1.61 10.14
N MET A 305 -1.71 -2.11 10.14
CA MET A 305 -1.05 -2.65 8.93
C MET A 305 -1.46 -4.09 8.59
N ALA A 306 -1.92 -4.87 9.56
CA ALA A 306 -2.09 -6.32 9.44
C ALA A 306 -3.12 -6.74 8.37
N GLY A 307 -4.20 -5.98 8.18
CA GLY A 307 -5.34 -6.35 7.34
C GLY A 307 -5.13 -6.23 5.82
N ASN A 308 -4.07 -5.57 5.37
CA ASN A 308 -3.92 -5.21 3.95
C ASN A 308 -3.98 -6.43 3.00
N GLY A 309 -3.20 -7.48 3.27
CA GLY A 309 -3.19 -8.70 2.42
C GLY A 309 -4.55 -9.40 2.39
N VAL A 310 -5.23 -9.47 3.54
CA VAL A 310 -6.56 -10.09 3.66
C VAL A 310 -7.61 -9.32 2.88
N SER A 311 -7.55 -7.97 2.87
CA SER A 311 -8.50 -7.14 2.14
C SER A 311 -8.36 -7.33 0.61
N PHE A 312 -7.14 -7.48 0.11
CA PHE A 312 -6.91 -7.79 -1.31
C PHE A 312 -7.38 -9.19 -1.69
N ALA A 313 -7.21 -10.18 -0.79
CA ALA A 313 -7.78 -11.52 -0.99
C ALA A 313 -9.31 -11.48 -1.07
N ALA A 314 -9.96 -10.74 -0.17
CA ALA A 314 -11.40 -10.55 -0.18
C ALA A 314 -11.89 -9.89 -1.48
N ALA A 315 -11.23 -8.82 -1.94
CA ALA A 315 -11.60 -8.15 -3.20
C ALA A 315 -11.46 -9.06 -4.41
N ALA A 316 -10.39 -9.86 -4.45
CA ALA A 316 -10.15 -10.80 -5.54
C ALA A 316 -11.19 -11.94 -5.58
N GLU A 317 -11.59 -12.46 -4.41
CA GLU A 317 -12.61 -13.50 -4.29
C GLU A 317 -14.00 -12.96 -4.64
N MET A 318 -14.33 -11.73 -4.23
CA MET A 318 -15.62 -11.09 -4.56
C MET A 318 -15.75 -10.70 -6.03
N ALA A 319 -14.65 -10.43 -6.73
CA ALA A 319 -14.67 -10.03 -8.14
C ALA A 319 -15.02 -11.18 -9.11
N GLY A 320 -14.78 -12.43 -8.71
CA GLY A 320 -14.90 -13.59 -9.57
C GLY A 320 -13.84 -13.69 -10.67
N ALA A 321 -13.84 -14.80 -11.38
CA ALA A 321 -12.86 -15.05 -12.44
C ALA A 321 -12.94 -14.00 -13.56
N GLY A 322 -11.78 -13.60 -14.07
CA GLY A 322 -11.67 -12.66 -15.20
C GLY A 322 -11.77 -11.17 -14.87
N ARG A 323 -12.11 -10.78 -13.62
CA ARG A 323 -12.30 -9.38 -13.20
C ARG A 323 -11.46 -8.98 -11.98
N VAL A 324 -10.56 -9.85 -11.55
CA VAL A 324 -9.71 -9.65 -10.38
C VAL A 324 -8.83 -8.40 -10.53
N GLY A 325 -8.25 -8.18 -11.70
CA GLY A 325 -7.41 -7.00 -11.95
C GLY A 325 -8.17 -5.69 -11.79
N THR A 326 -9.38 -5.62 -12.33
CA THR A 326 -10.26 -4.43 -12.20
C THR A 326 -10.65 -4.19 -10.73
N ALA A 327 -10.99 -5.22 -9.97
CA ALA A 327 -11.34 -5.08 -8.56
C ALA A 327 -10.16 -4.63 -7.70
N LEU A 328 -8.99 -5.23 -7.90
CA LEU A 328 -7.76 -4.84 -7.22
C LEU A 328 -7.31 -3.42 -7.63
N GLY A 329 -7.49 -3.07 -8.90
CA GLY A 329 -7.24 -1.72 -9.40
C GLY A 329 -8.12 -0.68 -8.72
N LEU A 330 -9.44 -0.92 -8.63
CA LEU A 330 -10.38 -0.06 -7.93
C LEU A 330 -10.01 0.09 -6.45
N GLN A 331 -9.79 -1.04 -5.75
CA GLN A 331 -9.42 -1.02 -4.35
C GLN A 331 -8.12 -0.25 -4.12
N ASN A 332 -7.07 -0.51 -4.90
CA ASN A 332 -5.81 0.22 -4.80
C ASN A 332 -6.00 1.72 -5.03
N THR A 333 -6.78 2.13 -6.03
CA THR A 333 -7.06 3.55 -6.28
C THR A 333 -7.66 4.22 -5.05
N ILE A 334 -8.67 3.61 -4.43
CA ILE A 334 -9.33 4.14 -3.23
C ILE A 334 -8.35 4.19 -2.04
N LEU A 335 -7.51 3.15 -1.88
CA LEU A 335 -6.49 3.13 -0.83
C LEU A 335 -5.42 4.21 -1.04
N PHE A 336 -4.96 4.44 -2.28
CA PHE A 336 -3.98 5.49 -2.57
C PHE A 336 -4.54 6.90 -2.38
N VAL A 337 -5.84 7.11 -2.60
CA VAL A 337 -6.51 8.36 -2.23
C VAL A 337 -6.43 8.56 -0.70
N ALA A 338 -6.71 7.53 0.10
CA ALA A 338 -6.55 7.60 1.55
C ALA A 338 -5.10 7.87 1.97
N VAL A 339 -4.12 7.23 1.30
CA VAL A 339 -2.68 7.49 1.52
C VAL A 339 -2.33 8.96 1.27
N ALA A 340 -2.84 9.56 0.19
CA ALA A 340 -2.57 10.95 -0.15
C ALA A 340 -3.25 11.95 0.80
N LEU A 341 -4.43 11.62 1.31
CA LEU A 341 -5.20 12.47 2.22
C LEU A 341 -4.75 12.38 3.68
N ALA A 342 -4.18 11.26 4.10
CA ALA A 342 -3.86 11.01 5.51
C ALA A 342 -2.90 12.03 6.11
N PRO A 343 -1.73 12.36 5.52
CA PRO A 343 -0.80 13.31 6.12
C PRO A 343 -1.36 14.72 6.28
N PRO A 344 -1.98 15.36 5.25
CA PRO A 344 -2.52 16.70 5.42
C PRO A 344 -3.70 16.77 6.40
N LEU A 345 -4.56 15.75 6.44
CA LEU A 345 -5.67 15.70 7.39
C LEU A 345 -5.18 15.56 8.82
N PHE A 346 -4.23 14.65 9.06
CA PHE A 346 -3.68 14.43 10.39
C PHE A 346 -2.83 15.62 10.86
N GLY A 347 -1.94 16.16 10.00
CA GLY A 347 -1.15 17.35 10.32
C GLY A 347 -2.02 18.57 10.60
N GLY A 348 -3.09 18.76 9.83
CA GLY A 348 -4.10 19.78 10.12
C GLY A 348 -4.79 19.57 11.46
N ALA A 349 -5.15 18.34 11.82
CA ALA A 349 -5.73 18.04 13.13
C ALA A 349 -4.76 18.29 14.29
N VAL A 350 -3.46 17.97 14.14
CA VAL A 350 -2.43 18.30 15.13
C VAL A 350 -2.32 19.81 15.31
N GLY A 351 -2.24 20.57 14.20
CA GLY A 351 -2.09 22.03 14.25
C GLY A 351 -3.31 22.76 14.82
N LEU A 352 -4.51 22.25 14.59
CA LEU A 352 -5.76 22.87 15.07
C LEU A 352 -6.14 22.45 16.49
N LEU A 353 -5.74 21.26 16.93
CA LEU A 353 -6.17 20.68 18.20
C LEU A 353 -4.96 20.34 19.10
N SER A 354 -4.48 19.11 19.02
CA SER A 354 -3.31 18.58 19.74
C SER A 354 -2.95 17.18 19.23
N TRP A 355 -1.76 16.70 19.57
CA TRP A 355 -1.34 15.34 19.25
C TRP A 355 -2.30 14.25 19.76
N PRO A 356 -2.73 14.24 21.07
CA PRO A 356 -3.68 13.26 21.55
C PRO A 356 -5.02 13.29 20.82
N ALA A 357 -5.55 14.49 20.55
CA ALA A 357 -6.80 14.65 19.83
C ALA A 357 -6.70 14.16 18.37
N ALA A 358 -5.59 14.45 17.68
CA ALA A 358 -5.36 13.97 16.31
C ALA A 358 -5.28 12.44 16.25
N PHE A 359 -4.56 11.77 17.16
CA PHE A 359 -4.53 10.31 17.24
C PHE A 359 -5.90 9.76 17.66
N GLY A 360 -6.65 10.42 18.54
CA GLY A 360 -8.03 10.06 18.90
C GLY A 360 -8.98 10.12 17.70
N LEU A 361 -8.89 11.18 16.88
CA LEU A 361 -9.64 11.28 15.62
C LEU A 361 -9.21 10.19 14.62
N ALA A 362 -7.92 9.91 14.52
CA ALA A 362 -7.43 8.83 13.67
C ALA A 362 -7.97 7.46 14.11
N ALA A 363 -8.20 7.23 15.40
CA ALA A 363 -8.81 5.99 15.92
C ALA A 363 -10.26 5.77 15.44
N LEU A 364 -10.98 6.84 15.11
CA LEU A 364 -12.33 6.73 14.55
C LEU A 364 -12.31 6.13 13.14
N CYS A 365 -11.23 6.29 12.38
CA CYS A 365 -11.15 5.79 11.01
C CYS A 365 -11.26 4.26 10.94
N PRO A 366 -10.48 3.44 11.67
CA PRO A 366 -10.67 2.01 11.67
C PRO A 366 -11.99 1.57 12.34
N LEU A 367 -12.57 2.37 13.23
CA LEU A 367 -13.93 2.13 13.75
C LEU A 367 -14.99 2.27 12.64
N VAL A 368 -14.87 3.29 11.80
CA VAL A 368 -15.68 3.43 10.57
C VAL A 368 -15.48 2.22 9.66
N GLY A 369 -14.23 1.78 9.46
CA GLY A 369 -13.93 0.56 8.71
C GLY A 369 -14.63 -0.67 9.25
N TRP A 370 -14.55 -0.89 10.55
CA TRP A 370 -15.25 -1.98 11.23
C TRP A 370 -16.77 -1.94 11.00
N TRP A 371 -17.38 -0.77 11.08
CA TRP A 371 -18.81 -0.58 10.86
C TRP A 371 -19.19 -0.81 9.39
N VAL A 372 -18.45 -0.22 8.46
CA VAL A 372 -18.68 -0.35 7.01
C VAL A 372 -18.57 -1.80 6.54
N LEU A 373 -17.62 -2.58 7.08
CA LEU A 373 -17.43 -4.00 6.76
C LEU A 373 -18.49 -4.91 7.40
N GLY A 374 -19.29 -4.41 8.36
CA GLY A 374 -20.26 -5.20 9.11
C GLY A 374 -21.24 -6.01 8.27
N PRO A 375 -21.98 -5.39 7.34
CA PRO A 375 -22.94 -6.09 6.50
C PRO A 375 -22.32 -7.16 5.59
N LEU A 376 -21.08 -6.94 5.12
CA LEU A 376 -20.36 -7.94 4.31
C LEU A 376 -20.00 -9.17 5.15
N ALA A 377 -19.48 -8.97 6.35
CA ALA A 377 -19.15 -10.08 7.27
C ALA A 377 -20.39 -10.85 7.74
N ALA A 378 -21.54 -10.18 7.85
CA ALA A 378 -22.80 -10.85 8.17
C ALA A 378 -23.27 -11.78 7.03
N ARG A 379 -23.03 -11.37 5.76
CA ARG A 379 -23.32 -12.21 4.59
C ARG A 379 -22.40 -13.42 4.51
N GLU A 380 -21.10 -13.24 4.74
CA GLU A 380 -20.10 -14.32 4.73
C GLU A 380 -20.42 -15.42 5.76
N ARG A 381 -21.04 -15.07 6.90
CA ARG A 381 -21.42 -16.02 7.97
C ARG A 381 -22.70 -16.82 7.69
N ARG A 382 -23.45 -16.53 6.62
CA ARG A 382 -24.68 -17.23 6.24
C ARG A 382 -24.43 -18.08 4.98
N PRO A 383 -23.73 -19.24 5.09
CA PRO A 383 -23.56 -20.15 3.97
C PRO A 383 -24.89 -20.86 3.75
N GLY A 384 -25.68 -20.43 2.77
CA GLY A 384 -26.97 -21.01 2.43
C GLY A 384 -28.01 -20.06 1.87
N ALA A 385 -27.82 -18.73 1.98
CA ALA A 385 -28.79 -17.77 1.43
C ALA A 385 -28.62 -17.51 -0.07
N ALA A 386 -27.56 -18.01 -0.71
CA ALA A 386 -27.31 -17.91 -2.15
C ALA A 386 -27.84 -19.10 -2.98
N ALA A 387 -28.27 -20.19 -2.32
CA ALA A 387 -28.75 -21.40 -2.99
C ALA A 387 -30.29 -21.52 -3.01
N GLY A 388 -31.02 -20.50 -2.57
CA GLY A 388 -32.47 -20.57 -2.46
C GLY A 388 -33.16 -19.25 -2.74
N SER A 389 -33.18 -18.82 -4.00
CA SER A 389 -34.23 -17.98 -4.53
C SER A 389 -34.68 -18.58 -5.85
N PRO A 390 -35.96 -18.92 -5.98
CA PRO A 390 -36.53 -19.55 -7.17
C PRO A 390 -36.46 -18.65 -8.41
#